data_c23e1109e60c2557296f44b188e72773
#
_entry.id   c23e1109e60c2557296f44b188e72773
#
_cell.length_a   1.000
_cell.length_b   1.000
_cell.length_c   1.000
_cell.angle_alpha   90.00
_cell.angle_beta   90.00
_cell.angle_gamma   90.00
#
_symmetry.space_group_name_H-M   'P 1'
#
loop_
_entity.id
_entity.type
_entity.pdbx_description
1 polymer ?
#
loop_
_entity_poly.entity_id
_entity_poly.type
_entity_poly.pdbx_seq_one_letter_code
_entity_poly.pdbx_strand_id
1 'polypeptide(L)'
;MLFRSTENSKGTKIFSLVGKVTNTGLVEVPMGISLRDIIFTIGGGVPGGKKFKAVQTGGPSGGCIPEEYLDIKVDFDELAKVGAIMGSGGMIVMDEDTRMVDVAKYFLNFLSGESCGKCSPCREGITHMLSILTRISEGKGKEGDIELLEELAISTKSASLCALGGSAPNPVLSTIRYFRDEYEAHIRDKRCPAYACKNLVSYYIDPEKCKACMICQRKCPAKAIDGAKKQIHIIDQEKCTKCGTCFEVCPPNFNAVTRLSGEPVPAPIPEEERTIVRKSKKND
;
A
#
# COMPACT_ATOMS: atom_id res chain seq x y z
N MET A 1 -12.97 -7.30 42.25
CA MET A 1 -12.70 -6.51 41.04
C MET A 1 -12.14 -7.46 39.96
N LEU A 2 -12.97 -7.84 38.99
CA LEU A 2 -12.50 -8.63 37.86
C LEU A 2 -11.64 -7.71 36.98
N PHE A 3 -10.32 -7.76 37.14
CA PHE A 3 -9.40 -7.06 36.26
C PHE A 3 -9.51 -7.64 34.86
N ARG A 4 -9.92 -6.83 33.92
CA ARG A 4 -9.88 -7.16 32.51
C ARG A 4 -8.41 -7.37 32.15
N SER A 5 -8.06 -8.61 31.84
CA SER A 5 -6.66 -9.02 31.67
C SER A 5 -6.60 -10.36 30.97
N THR A 6 -5.47 -10.62 30.31
CA THR A 6 -5.11 -11.97 29.87
C THR A 6 -4.38 -12.70 31.01
N GLU A 7 -3.95 -13.92 30.75
CA GLU A 7 -3.19 -14.69 31.76
C GLU A 7 -1.88 -13.95 32.14
N ASN A 8 -1.16 -13.43 31.15
CA ASN A 8 0.16 -12.83 31.33
C ASN A 8 0.16 -11.29 31.34
N SER A 9 -0.89 -10.63 30.84
CA SER A 9 -0.95 -9.17 30.74
C SER A 9 -2.13 -8.60 31.52
N LYS A 10 -1.88 -7.65 32.40
CA LYS A 10 -2.86 -7.06 33.32
C LYS A 10 -3.10 -5.58 33.01
N GLY A 11 -4.32 -5.11 33.30
CA GLY A 11 -4.69 -3.70 33.25
C GLY A 11 -5.17 -3.23 31.87
N THR A 12 -4.81 -2.01 31.52
CA THR A 12 -5.20 -1.33 30.29
C THR A 12 -3.97 -0.93 29.46
N LYS A 13 -4.20 -0.67 28.18
CA LYS A 13 -3.18 -0.17 27.25
C LYS A 13 -3.75 0.96 26.42
N ILE A 14 -2.97 2.03 26.27
CA ILE A 14 -3.29 3.12 25.37
C ILE A 14 -2.72 2.80 23.99
N PHE A 15 -3.58 2.94 22.95
CA PHE A 15 -3.18 2.86 21.55
C PHE A 15 -3.37 4.19 20.86
N SER A 16 -2.40 4.53 20.01
CA SER A 16 -2.54 5.58 19.00
C SER A 16 -3.09 4.96 17.72
N LEU A 17 -4.40 5.10 17.53
CA LEU A 17 -5.11 4.55 16.38
C LEU A 17 -5.10 5.57 15.24
N VAL A 18 -4.44 5.21 14.14
CA VAL A 18 -4.23 6.09 12.97
C VAL A 18 -4.32 5.32 11.65
N GLY A 19 -4.18 6.01 10.53
CA GLY A 19 -4.20 5.44 9.19
C GLY A 19 -5.59 5.45 8.56
N LYS A 20 -5.98 4.35 7.95
CA LYS A 20 -7.24 4.17 7.23
C LYS A 20 -8.36 3.71 8.18
N VAL A 21 -8.65 4.51 9.16
CA VAL A 21 -9.70 4.27 10.16
C VAL A 21 -10.57 5.54 10.32
N THR A 22 -11.84 5.38 10.58
CA THR A 22 -12.80 6.48 10.63
C THR A 22 -12.51 7.42 11.80
N ASN A 23 -12.32 6.87 13.00
CA ASN A 23 -12.01 7.62 14.22
C ASN A 23 -10.53 7.45 14.56
N THR A 24 -9.74 8.48 14.31
CA THR A 24 -8.31 8.51 14.69
C THR A 24 -8.14 9.15 16.05
N GLY A 25 -7.17 8.69 16.84
CA GLY A 25 -6.86 9.29 18.14
C GLY A 25 -6.23 8.29 19.12
N LEU A 26 -6.21 8.68 20.39
CA LEU A 26 -5.78 7.82 21.47
C LEU A 26 -6.99 7.08 22.04
N VAL A 27 -6.82 5.78 22.24
CA VAL A 27 -7.83 4.91 22.82
C VAL A 27 -7.22 4.08 23.94
N GLU A 28 -7.83 4.12 25.12
CA GLU A 28 -7.47 3.25 26.23
C GLU A 28 -8.40 2.03 26.26
N VAL A 29 -7.81 0.86 26.22
CA VAL A 29 -8.54 -0.41 26.16
C VAL A 29 -8.00 -1.41 27.18
N PRO A 30 -8.84 -2.34 27.67
CA PRO A 30 -8.36 -3.41 28.53
C PRO A 30 -7.49 -4.40 27.75
N MET A 31 -6.46 -4.93 28.41
CA MET A 31 -5.68 -6.03 27.85
C MET A 31 -6.60 -7.22 27.57
N GLY A 32 -6.39 -7.87 26.43
CA GLY A 32 -7.21 -9.00 26.00
C GLY A 32 -8.43 -8.65 25.14
N ILE A 33 -8.67 -7.37 24.84
CA ILE A 33 -9.64 -6.97 23.82
C ILE A 33 -9.17 -7.46 22.44
N SER A 34 -10.09 -7.70 21.49
CA SER A 34 -9.70 -8.09 20.13
C SER A 34 -9.22 -6.88 19.31
N LEU A 35 -8.36 -7.12 18.32
CA LEU A 35 -8.01 -6.08 17.34
C LEU A 35 -9.25 -5.63 16.56
N ARG A 36 -10.18 -6.53 16.29
CA ARG A 36 -11.45 -6.23 15.63
C ARG A 36 -12.26 -5.18 16.40
N ASP A 37 -12.40 -5.35 17.71
CA ASP A 37 -13.15 -4.40 18.53
C ASP A 37 -12.50 -3.01 18.54
N ILE A 38 -11.17 -2.95 18.61
CA ILE A 38 -10.46 -1.66 18.57
C ILE A 38 -10.69 -0.97 17.24
N ILE A 39 -10.54 -1.69 16.11
CA ILE A 39 -10.56 -1.09 14.78
C ILE A 39 -11.99 -0.78 14.34
N PHE A 40 -12.93 -1.69 14.54
CA PHE A 40 -14.27 -1.56 13.99
C PHE A 40 -15.27 -0.98 14.99
N THR A 41 -15.27 -1.44 16.25
CA THR A 41 -16.22 -0.95 17.24
C THR A 41 -15.83 0.44 17.77
N ILE A 42 -14.57 0.63 18.12
CA ILE A 42 -14.09 1.92 18.65
C ILE A 42 -13.66 2.85 17.52
N GLY A 43 -12.85 2.34 16.58
CA GLY A 43 -12.32 3.09 15.44
C GLY A 43 -13.33 3.37 14.33
N GLY A 44 -14.50 2.73 14.34
CA GLY A 44 -15.55 2.93 13.34
C GLY A 44 -15.24 2.32 11.97
N GLY A 45 -14.25 1.41 11.89
CA GLY A 45 -13.87 0.69 10.68
C GLY A 45 -13.16 1.55 9.63
N VAL A 46 -12.99 0.98 8.44
CA VAL A 46 -12.33 1.64 7.31
C VAL A 46 -13.30 2.57 6.59
N PRO A 47 -12.93 3.85 6.37
CA PRO A 47 -13.83 4.82 5.76
C PRO A 47 -14.09 4.55 4.26
N GLY A 48 -15.20 5.08 3.74
CA GLY A 48 -15.51 5.06 2.32
C GLY A 48 -15.92 3.70 1.75
N GLY A 49 -16.33 2.76 2.60
CA GLY A 49 -16.76 1.42 2.18
C GLY A 49 -15.62 0.52 1.67
N LYS A 50 -14.38 0.92 1.86
CA LYS A 50 -13.21 0.11 1.49
C LYS A 50 -13.00 -1.04 2.46
N LYS A 51 -12.37 -2.10 1.95
CA LYS A 51 -12.04 -3.27 2.76
C LYS A 51 -10.82 -3.01 3.63
N PHE A 52 -10.85 -3.57 4.84
CA PHE A 52 -9.68 -3.67 5.69
C PHE A 52 -8.66 -4.62 5.05
N LYS A 53 -7.39 -4.30 5.14
CA LYS A 53 -6.30 -5.14 4.63
C LYS A 53 -5.38 -5.63 5.73
N ALA A 54 -4.86 -4.72 6.52
CA ALA A 54 -3.95 -5.04 7.61
C ALA A 54 -3.91 -3.94 8.67
N VAL A 55 -3.37 -4.26 9.82
CA VAL A 55 -2.98 -3.31 10.85
C VAL A 55 -1.52 -3.51 11.23
N GLN A 56 -0.74 -2.43 11.23
CA GLN A 56 0.62 -2.42 11.79
C GLN A 56 0.56 -2.11 13.27
N THR A 57 1.17 -2.94 14.10
CA THR A 57 1.31 -2.71 15.55
C THR A 57 2.77 -2.65 15.96
N GLY A 58 3.07 -1.94 17.05
CA GLY A 58 4.41 -1.86 17.61
C GLY A 58 5.33 -0.82 16.97
N GLY A 59 4.77 0.11 16.18
CA GLY A 59 5.53 1.16 15.53
C GLY A 59 6.38 0.65 14.35
N PRO A 60 7.44 1.39 13.95
CA PRO A 60 8.23 1.10 12.74
C PRO A 60 8.88 -0.29 12.72
N SER A 61 9.24 -0.83 13.87
CA SER A 61 9.87 -2.17 14.00
C SER A 61 8.89 -3.28 14.37
N GLY A 62 7.59 -2.99 14.33
CA GLY A 62 6.52 -3.96 14.55
C GLY A 62 6.19 -4.79 13.32
N GLY A 63 5.06 -5.47 13.35
CA GLY A 63 4.59 -6.33 12.26
C GLY A 63 3.21 -5.95 11.75
N CYS A 64 2.94 -6.31 10.49
CA CYS A 64 1.62 -6.20 9.87
C CYS A 64 0.80 -7.45 10.17
N ILE A 65 -0.44 -7.25 10.61
CA ILE A 65 -1.40 -8.31 10.94
C ILE A 65 -2.54 -8.22 9.93
N PRO A 66 -2.82 -9.27 9.14
CA PRO A 66 -3.89 -9.28 8.16
C PRO A 66 -5.27 -9.54 8.78
N GLU A 67 -6.32 -9.46 7.96
CA GLU A 67 -7.72 -9.59 8.37
C GLU A 67 -8.02 -10.91 9.12
N GLU A 68 -7.38 -12.00 8.73
CA GLU A 68 -7.59 -13.34 9.31
C GLU A 68 -7.25 -13.43 10.80
N TYR A 69 -6.41 -12.52 11.32
CA TYR A 69 -6.01 -12.46 12.73
C TYR A 69 -6.66 -11.30 13.49
N LEU A 70 -7.71 -10.67 12.99
CA LEU A 70 -8.39 -9.56 13.67
C LEU A 70 -9.00 -9.96 15.04
N ASP A 71 -9.34 -11.23 15.22
CA ASP A 71 -9.92 -11.72 16.46
C ASP A 71 -8.88 -12.12 17.52
N ILE A 72 -7.58 -11.92 17.21
CA ILE A 72 -6.52 -12.13 18.20
C ILE A 72 -6.66 -11.14 19.35
N LYS A 73 -6.39 -11.61 20.53
CA LYS A 73 -6.40 -10.77 21.74
C LYS A 73 -5.18 -9.86 21.76
N VAL A 74 -5.38 -8.61 22.11
CA VAL A 74 -4.30 -7.64 22.31
C VAL A 74 -3.56 -8.00 23.59
N ASP A 75 -2.48 -8.73 23.40
CA ASP A 75 -1.58 -9.25 24.41
C ASP A 75 -0.17 -9.33 23.85
N PHE A 76 0.86 -9.21 24.69
CA PHE A 76 2.26 -9.23 24.24
C PHE A 76 2.63 -10.55 23.57
N ASP A 77 2.21 -11.67 24.16
CA ASP A 77 2.53 -13.01 23.68
C ASP A 77 1.73 -13.35 22.42
N GLU A 78 0.43 -12.99 22.41
CA GLU A 78 -0.44 -13.28 21.27
C GLU A 78 0.00 -12.52 20.02
N LEU A 79 0.35 -11.22 20.13
CA LEU A 79 0.86 -10.44 19.02
C LEU A 79 2.20 -10.97 18.50
N ALA A 80 3.07 -11.48 19.39
CA ALA A 80 4.34 -12.08 19.01
C ALA A 80 4.17 -13.35 18.15
N LYS A 81 3.14 -14.17 18.38
CA LYS A 81 2.84 -15.39 17.60
C LYS A 81 2.57 -15.10 16.12
N VAL A 82 2.01 -13.94 15.84
CA VAL A 82 1.72 -13.49 14.46
C VAL A 82 2.83 -12.60 13.87
N GLY A 83 3.99 -12.55 14.52
CA GLY A 83 5.14 -11.78 14.02
C GLY A 83 5.03 -10.28 14.22
N ALA A 84 4.14 -9.83 15.10
CA ALA A 84 3.96 -8.43 15.47
C ALA A 84 4.45 -8.19 16.91
N ILE A 85 4.51 -6.93 17.31
CA ILE A 85 4.81 -6.54 18.69
C ILE A 85 3.80 -5.49 19.16
N MET A 86 3.60 -5.37 20.45
CA MET A 86 2.73 -4.33 21.01
C MET A 86 3.41 -2.95 20.99
N GLY A 87 4.68 -2.91 21.31
CA GLY A 87 5.48 -1.68 21.41
C GLY A 87 4.85 -0.64 22.34
N SER A 88 5.00 0.64 21.96
CA SER A 88 4.42 1.76 22.70
C SER A 88 2.91 1.94 22.51
N GLY A 89 2.28 1.18 21.60
CA GLY A 89 0.85 1.24 21.31
C GLY A 89 0.51 1.96 20.00
N GLY A 90 1.47 2.11 19.08
CA GLY A 90 1.18 2.57 17.72
C GLY A 90 0.36 1.52 16.98
N MET A 91 -0.75 1.93 16.35
CA MET A 91 -1.64 1.06 15.59
C MET A 91 -2.05 1.79 14.31
N ILE A 92 -1.57 1.30 13.16
CA ILE A 92 -1.80 1.94 11.85
C ILE A 92 -2.68 1.02 11.01
N VAL A 93 -3.91 1.42 10.78
CA VAL A 93 -4.87 0.67 9.96
C VAL A 93 -4.64 0.93 8.49
N MET A 94 -4.73 -0.11 7.68
CA MET A 94 -4.50 -0.12 6.23
C MET A 94 -5.69 -0.69 5.49
N ASP A 95 -6.04 -0.06 4.35
CA ASP A 95 -7.11 -0.47 3.45
C ASP A 95 -6.58 -1.27 2.24
N GLU A 96 -7.49 -1.71 1.38
CA GLU A 96 -7.19 -2.47 0.16
C GLU A 96 -6.29 -1.73 -0.84
N ASP A 97 -6.25 -0.39 -0.80
CA ASP A 97 -5.38 0.41 -1.66
C ASP A 97 -3.95 0.55 -1.12
N THR A 98 -3.69 0.06 0.10
CA THR A 98 -2.37 0.13 0.71
C THR A 98 -1.45 -0.95 0.13
N ARG A 99 -0.24 -0.55 -0.27
CA ARG A 99 0.79 -1.45 -0.84
C ARG A 99 1.70 -1.98 0.26
N MET A 100 1.76 -3.28 0.44
CA MET A 100 2.55 -3.87 1.52
C MET A 100 4.06 -3.78 1.28
N VAL A 101 4.50 -3.83 0.03
CA VAL A 101 5.91 -3.56 -0.35
C VAL A 101 6.36 -2.15 0.08
N ASP A 102 5.49 -1.14 -0.14
CA ASP A 102 5.80 0.23 0.28
C ASP A 102 5.74 0.42 1.78
N VAL A 103 4.85 -0.27 2.47
CA VAL A 103 4.77 -0.28 3.93
C VAL A 103 6.08 -0.80 4.51
N ALA A 104 6.56 -1.95 4.04
CA ALA A 104 7.85 -2.51 4.45
C ALA A 104 9.00 -1.54 4.16
N LYS A 105 9.03 -0.96 2.94
CA LYS A 105 10.03 0.02 2.53
C LYS A 105 10.01 1.27 3.41
N TYR A 106 8.84 1.81 3.70
CA TYR A 106 8.66 3.02 4.52
C TYR A 106 9.23 2.85 5.93
N PHE A 107 8.84 1.76 6.60
CA PHE A 107 9.34 1.48 7.95
C PHE A 107 10.83 1.16 7.97
N LEU A 108 11.31 0.41 6.99
CA LEU A 108 12.71 0.08 6.90
C LEU A 108 13.59 1.31 6.63
N ASN A 109 13.09 2.24 5.80
CA ASN A 109 13.76 3.53 5.57
C ASN A 109 13.87 4.36 6.84
N PHE A 110 12.81 4.43 7.65
CA PHE A 110 12.85 5.07 8.96
C PHE A 110 13.91 4.42 9.85
N LEU A 111 13.89 3.09 9.98
CA LEU A 111 14.82 2.34 10.80
C LEU A 111 16.29 2.44 10.33
N SER A 112 16.51 2.65 9.04
CA SER A 112 17.83 2.96 8.49
C SER A 112 18.38 4.28 9.05
N GLY A 113 17.52 5.31 9.18
CA GLY A 113 17.88 6.59 9.78
C GLY A 113 18.14 6.52 11.29
N GLU A 114 17.47 5.60 12.00
CA GLU A 114 17.60 5.39 13.45
C GLU A 114 18.78 4.46 13.81
N SER A 115 19.37 3.77 12.84
CA SER A 115 20.48 2.86 13.08
C SER A 115 21.74 3.61 13.49
N CYS A 116 22.35 3.20 14.59
CA CYS A 116 23.63 3.76 15.02
C CYS A 116 24.83 3.37 14.14
N GLY A 117 24.64 2.42 13.20
CA GLY A 117 25.63 1.95 12.24
C GLY A 117 26.79 1.11 12.80
N LYS A 118 26.78 0.78 14.11
CA LYS A 118 27.92 0.07 14.74
C LYS A 118 28.06 -1.38 14.30
N CYS A 119 26.97 -2.17 14.33
CA CYS A 119 27.05 -3.57 13.93
C CYS A 119 26.72 -3.76 12.45
N SER A 120 27.57 -4.50 11.74
CA SER A 120 27.44 -4.75 10.30
C SER A 120 26.08 -5.38 9.91
N PRO A 121 25.54 -6.38 10.64
CA PRO A 121 24.26 -6.97 10.27
C PRO A 121 23.11 -5.96 10.21
N CYS A 122 23.06 -5.02 11.16
CA CYS A 122 22.04 -3.96 11.15
C CYS A 122 22.32 -2.94 10.04
N ARG A 123 23.51 -2.38 9.96
CA ARG A 123 23.89 -1.34 9.00
C ARG A 123 23.73 -1.80 7.56
N GLU A 124 24.36 -2.92 7.21
CA GLU A 124 24.36 -3.44 5.85
C GLU A 124 23.02 -4.15 5.52
N GLY A 125 22.50 -4.95 6.45
CA GLY A 125 21.25 -5.70 6.25
C GLY A 125 20.07 -4.78 5.97
N ILE A 126 19.88 -3.71 6.76
CA ILE A 126 18.81 -2.72 6.53
C ILE A 126 19.00 -2.05 5.16
N THR A 127 20.23 -1.63 4.84
CA THR A 127 20.54 -0.94 3.57
C THR A 127 20.27 -1.84 2.36
N HIS A 128 20.69 -3.09 2.42
CA HIS A 128 20.46 -4.05 1.33
C HIS A 128 18.98 -4.39 1.16
N MET A 129 18.27 -4.68 2.24
CA MET A 129 16.81 -4.92 2.17
C MET A 129 16.07 -3.70 1.60
N LEU A 130 16.43 -2.48 2.00
CA LEU A 130 15.83 -1.24 1.48
C LEU A 130 16.09 -1.07 -0.02
N SER A 131 17.29 -1.40 -0.50
CA SER A 131 17.65 -1.38 -1.92
C SER A 131 16.80 -2.36 -2.72
N ILE A 132 16.58 -3.60 -2.21
CA ILE A 132 15.74 -4.60 -2.85
C ILE A 132 14.28 -4.14 -2.90
N LEU A 133 13.71 -3.67 -1.79
CA LEU A 133 12.34 -3.16 -1.74
C LEU A 133 12.14 -1.97 -2.69
N THR A 134 13.16 -1.11 -2.82
CA THR A 134 13.13 0.02 -3.74
C THR A 134 13.04 -0.45 -5.18
N ARG A 135 13.90 -1.38 -5.61
CA ARG A 135 13.85 -1.90 -6.99
C ARG A 135 12.56 -2.66 -7.29
N ILE A 136 12.00 -3.40 -6.32
CA ILE A 136 10.69 -4.06 -6.47
C ILE A 136 9.59 -3.00 -6.70
N SER A 137 9.52 -1.97 -5.86
CA SER A 137 8.53 -0.90 -5.98
C SER A 137 8.68 -0.07 -7.27
N GLU A 138 9.88 -0.04 -7.87
CA GLU A 138 10.16 0.59 -9.16
C GLU A 138 9.90 -0.32 -10.36
N GLY A 139 9.42 -1.55 -10.16
CA GLY A 139 9.20 -2.52 -11.24
C GLY A 139 10.47 -3.21 -11.74
N LYS A 140 11.60 -3.00 -11.06
CA LYS A 140 12.91 -3.59 -11.39
C LYS A 140 13.24 -4.83 -10.55
N GLY A 141 12.26 -5.35 -9.80
CA GLY A 141 12.40 -6.58 -9.01
C GLY A 141 12.82 -7.76 -9.88
N LYS A 142 13.62 -8.65 -9.31
CA LYS A 142 14.20 -9.82 -9.97
C LYS A 142 13.72 -11.09 -9.28
N GLU A 143 13.68 -12.19 -10.00
CA GLU A 143 13.48 -13.51 -9.43
C GLU A 143 14.54 -13.78 -8.35
N GLY A 144 14.11 -14.34 -7.22
CA GLY A 144 14.98 -14.55 -6.05
C GLY A 144 15.07 -13.38 -5.08
N ASP A 145 14.47 -12.21 -5.38
CA ASP A 145 14.51 -11.04 -4.49
C ASP A 145 13.75 -11.27 -3.17
N ILE A 146 12.69 -12.08 -3.20
CA ILE A 146 11.89 -12.37 -2.00
C ILE A 146 12.70 -13.26 -1.06
N GLU A 147 13.30 -14.32 -1.58
CA GLU A 147 14.15 -15.26 -0.84
C GLU A 147 15.37 -14.54 -0.24
N LEU A 148 15.97 -13.63 -1.01
CA LEU A 148 17.09 -12.81 -0.53
C LEU A 148 16.65 -11.84 0.59
N LEU A 149 15.45 -11.26 0.49
CA LEU A 149 14.90 -10.42 1.56
C LEU A 149 14.68 -11.22 2.84
N GLU A 150 14.13 -12.43 2.75
CA GLU A 150 13.91 -13.32 3.90
C GLU A 150 15.25 -13.71 4.55
N GLU A 151 16.26 -14.09 3.76
CA GLU A 151 17.61 -14.44 4.26
C GLU A 151 18.29 -13.26 4.96
N LEU A 152 18.31 -12.09 4.33
CA LEU A 152 18.86 -10.86 4.91
C LEU A 152 18.12 -10.46 6.19
N ALA A 153 16.80 -10.58 6.21
CA ALA A 153 15.97 -10.27 7.36
C ALA A 153 16.28 -11.19 8.56
N ILE A 154 16.35 -12.50 8.33
CA ILE A 154 16.69 -13.48 9.36
C ILE A 154 18.12 -13.25 9.89
N SER A 155 19.07 -13.05 8.98
CA SER A 155 20.47 -12.77 9.33
C SER A 155 20.62 -11.49 10.14
N THR A 156 19.97 -10.40 9.71
CA THR A 156 19.96 -9.12 10.42
C THR A 156 19.35 -9.28 11.81
N LYS A 157 18.22 -9.97 11.92
CA LYS A 157 17.50 -10.19 13.18
C LYS A 157 18.33 -10.97 14.19
N SER A 158 19.02 -12.02 13.75
CA SER A 158 19.75 -12.94 14.63
C SER A 158 21.14 -12.43 15.02
N ALA A 159 21.81 -11.68 14.14
CA ALA A 159 23.20 -11.27 14.35
C ALA A 159 23.36 -9.81 14.83
N SER A 160 22.29 -9.05 14.94
CA SER A 160 22.36 -7.68 15.45
C SER A 160 22.54 -7.62 16.96
N LEU A 161 23.31 -6.63 17.44
CA LEU A 161 23.69 -6.52 18.84
C LEU A 161 22.63 -5.87 19.75
N CYS A 162 21.61 -5.24 19.20
CA CYS A 162 20.58 -4.56 19.98
C CYS A 162 19.18 -4.76 19.40
N ALA A 163 18.18 -4.35 20.18
CA ALA A 163 16.76 -4.53 19.83
C ALA A 163 16.38 -3.85 18.51
N LEU A 164 17.02 -2.74 18.10
CA LEU A 164 16.70 -2.08 16.83
C LEU A 164 16.96 -3.03 15.66
N GLY A 165 18.17 -3.56 15.52
CA GLY A 165 18.49 -4.50 14.44
C GLY A 165 17.77 -5.84 14.59
N GLY A 166 17.51 -6.28 15.84
CA GLY A 166 16.73 -7.50 16.12
C GLY A 166 15.25 -7.40 15.75
N SER A 167 14.68 -6.21 15.61
CA SER A 167 13.28 -5.99 15.27
C SER A 167 13.06 -5.27 13.93
N ALA A 168 14.05 -4.57 13.41
CA ALA A 168 13.95 -3.84 12.14
C ALA A 168 13.44 -4.68 10.94
N PRO A 169 13.77 -5.97 10.83
CA PRO A 169 13.27 -6.81 9.76
C PRO A 169 11.80 -7.24 9.89
N ASN A 170 11.14 -7.04 11.04
CA ASN A 170 9.76 -7.52 11.25
C ASN A 170 8.76 -7.02 10.21
N PRO A 171 8.74 -5.73 9.80
CA PRO A 171 7.84 -5.28 8.74
C PRO A 171 8.06 -6.02 7.43
N VAL A 172 9.30 -6.32 7.07
CA VAL A 172 9.63 -7.08 5.85
C VAL A 172 9.13 -8.51 5.97
N LEU A 173 9.48 -9.21 7.06
CA LEU A 173 9.08 -10.60 7.29
C LEU A 173 7.57 -10.77 7.37
N SER A 174 6.86 -9.88 8.07
CA SER A 174 5.40 -9.97 8.19
C SER A 174 4.68 -9.66 6.88
N THR A 175 5.16 -8.68 6.10
CA THR A 175 4.56 -8.37 4.80
C THR A 175 4.82 -9.46 3.77
N ILE A 176 5.99 -10.09 3.76
CA ILE A 176 6.25 -11.25 2.91
C ILE A 176 5.40 -12.45 3.36
N ARG A 177 5.32 -12.72 4.65
CA ARG A 177 4.54 -13.85 5.20
C ARG A 177 3.08 -13.82 4.80
N TYR A 178 2.45 -12.65 4.85
CA TYR A 178 0.99 -12.51 4.69
C TYR A 178 0.57 -11.94 3.32
N PHE A 179 1.48 -11.32 2.58
CA PHE A 179 1.18 -10.65 1.31
C PHE A 179 2.24 -10.95 0.25
N ARG A 180 2.74 -12.20 0.24
CA ARG A 180 3.77 -12.65 -0.72
C ARG A 180 3.32 -12.49 -2.16
N ASP A 181 2.03 -12.69 -2.43
CA ASP A 181 1.39 -12.51 -3.72
C ASP A 181 1.57 -11.09 -4.29
N GLU A 182 1.57 -10.06 -3.44
CA GLU A 182 1.85 -8.69 -3.90
C GLU A 182 3.31 -8.52 -4.34
N TYR A 183 4.26 -9.14 -3.66
CA TYR A 183 5.66 -9.13 -4.06
C TYR A 183 5.87 -9.86 -5.38
N GLU A 184 5.28 -11.04 -5.53
CA GLU A 184 5.34 -11.82 -6.76
C GLU A 184 4.71 -11.09 -7.94
N ALA A 185 3.56 -10.46 -7.75
CA ALA A 185 2.92 -9.63 -8.76
C ALA A 185 3.84 -8.47 -9.23
N HIS A 186 4.57 -7.81 -8.31
CA HIS A 186 5.51 -6.76 -8.68
C HIS A 186 6.74 -7.29 -9.42
N ILE A 187 7.22 -8.50 -9.06
CA ILE A 187 8.44 -9.09 -9.60
C ILE A 187 8.18 -9.80 -10.93
N ARG A 188 7.20 -10.72 -10.97
CA ARG A 188 6.90 -11.57 -12.13
C ARG A 188 6.00 -10.89 -13.13
N ASP A 189 4.84 -10.43 -12.66
CA ASP A 189 3.80 -9.88 -13.53
C ASP A 189 4.04 -8.41 -13.89
N LYS A 190 5.03 -7.77 -13.26
CA LYS A 190 5.25 -6.32 -13.34
C LYS A 190 3.97 -5.52 -13.07
N ARG A 191 3.15 -6.02 -12.17
CA ARG A 191 1.83 -5.51 -11.82
C ARG A 191 1.79 -4.99 -10.39
N CYS A 192 1.19 -3.82 -10.20
CA CYS A 192 0.90 -3.26 -8.89
C CYS A 192 -0.60 -3.44 -8.58
N PRO A 193 -1.00 -4.38 -7.69
CA PRO A 193 -2.41 -4.63 -7.39
C PRO A 193 -3.17 -3.40 -6.88
N ALA A 194 -2.50 -2.53 -6.14
CA ALA A 194 -3.07 -1.28 -5.62
C ALA A 194 -2.99 -0.09 -6.60
N TYR A 195 -2.50 -0.27 -7.83
CA TYR A 195 -2.36 0.76 -8.88
C TYR A 195 -1.63 2.03 -8.43
N ALA A 196 -0.66 1.93 -7.56
CA ALA A 196 -0.01 3.09 -6.97
C ALA A 196 1.50 3.19 -7.28
N CYS A 197 2.14 2.12 -7.82
CA CYS A 197 3.52 2.15 -8.30
C CYS A 197 3.60 2.87 -9.65
N LYS A 198 4.10 4.11 -9.68
CA LYS A 198 4.16 4.93 -10.91
C LYS A 198 4.81 4.20 -12.11
N ASN A 199 5.82 3.39 -11.87
CA ASN A 199 6.51 2.67 -12.95
C ASN A 199 5.75 1.45 -13.45
N LEU A 200 4.81 0.92 -12.67
CA LEU A 200 4.00 -0.25 -13.00
C LEU A 200 2.56 0.08 -13.39
N VAL A 201 2.18 1.37 -13.37
CA VAL A 201 0.83 1.81 -13.72
C VAL A 201 0.89 2.67 -14.96
N SER A 202 -0.04 2.43 -15.87
CA SER A 202 -0.30 3.26 -17.04
C SER A 202 -1.75 3.75 -17.02
N TYR A 203 -2.00 4.87 -17.67
CA TYR A 203 -3.35 5.43 -17.81
C TYR A 203 -3.78 5.32 -19.25
N TYR A 204 -5.03 4.91 -19.44
CA TYR A 204 -5.63 4.75 -20.75
C TYR A 204 -6.99 5.45 -20.80
N ILE A 205 -7.33 6.08 -21.91
CA ILE A 205 -8.64 6.69 -22.12
C ILE A 205 -9.46 5.75 -23.00
N ASP A 206 -10.51 5.20 -22.42
CA ASP A 206 -11.47 4.35 -23.11
C ASP A 206 -12.24 5.18 -24.16
N PRO A 207 -12.09 4.87 -25.45
CA PRO A 207 -12.69 5.65 -26.51
C PRO A 207 -14.22 5.61 -26.53
N GLU A 208 -14.82 4.53 -26.09
CA GLU A 208 -16.27 4.39 -26.05
C GLU A 208 -16.90 5.29 -24.98
N LYS A 209 -16.20 5.48 -23.87
CA LYS A 209 -16.64 6.29 -22.73
C LYS A 209 -16.25 7.75 -22.85
N CYS A 210 -15.21 8.08 -23.61
CA CYS A 210 -14.72 9.45 -23.73
C CYS A 210 -15.73 10.35 -24.45
N LYS A 211 -16.11 11.46 -23.84
CA LYS A 211 -17.05 12.45 -24.41
C LYS A 211 -16.38 13.73 -24.89
N ALA A 212 -15.05 13.71 -25.07
CA ALA A 212 -14.26 14.86 -25.53
C ALA A 212 -14.49 16.15 -24.72
N CYS A 213 -14.59 16.05 -23.39
CA CYS A 213 -14.91 17.16 -22.51
C CYS A 213 -13.71 18.12 -22.25
N MET A 214 -12.50 17.79 -22.71
CA MET A 214 -11.27 18.56 -22.61
C MET A 214 -10.73 18.73 -21.17
N ILE A 215 -11.35 18.18 -20.13
CA ILE A 215 -10.94 18.41 -18.74
C ILE A 215 -9.58 17.78 -18.45
N CYS A 216 -9.40 16.49 -18.78
CA CYS A 216 -8.15 15.78 -18.55
C CYS A 216 -6.97 16.41 -19.31
N GLN A 217 -7.19 16.85 -20.56
CA GLN A 217 -6.16 17.51 -21.37
C GLN A 217 -5.69 18.83 -20.72
N ARG A 218 -6.65 19.69 -20.32
CA ARG A 218 -6.34 21.00 -19.68
C ARG A 218 -5.62 20.86 -18.33
N LYS A 219 -5.91 19.77 -17.61
CA LYS A 219 -5.34 19.52 -16.29
C LYS A 219 -4.07 18.69 -16.32
N CYS A 220 -3.67 18.18 -17.48
CA CYS A 220 -2.46 17.37 -17.60
C CYS A 220 -1.19 18.23 -17.42
N PRO A 221 -0.39 18.05 -16.36
CA PRO A 221 0.80 18.87 -16.12
C PRO A 221 1.91 18.59 -17.16
N ALA A 222 1.96 17.35 -17.67
CA ALA A 222 2.94 16.94 -18.68
C ALA A 222 2.51 17.23 -20.12
N LYS A 223 1.28 17.76 -20.34
CA LYS A 223 0.69 17.95 -21.68
C LYS A 223 0.73 16.68 -22.54
N ALA A 224 0.64 15.53 -21.90
CA ALA A 224 0.72 14.21 -22.54
C ALA A 224 -0.63 13.73 -23.11
N ILE A 225 -1.69 14.54 -23.08
CA ILE A 225 -3.00 14.16 -23.60
C ILE A 225 -3.28 14.96 -24.87
N ASP A 226 -3.39 14.22 -25.95
CA ASP A 226 -3.75 14.76 -27.27
C ASP A 226 -5.24 14.59 -27.54
N GLY A 227 -5.84 15.54 -28.25
CA GLY A 227 -7.24 15.58 -28.62
C GLY A 227 -7.75 17.00 -28.74
N ALA A 228 -8.90 17.16 -29.39
CA ALA A 228 -9.56 18.44 -29.61
C ALA A 228 -11.06 18.37 -29.24
N LYS A 229 -11.76 19.50 -29.42
CA LYS A 229 -13.20 19.55 -29.24
C LYS A 229 -13.90 18.58 -30.19
N LYS A 230 -14.72 17.67 -29.67
CA LYS A 230 -15.37 16.56 -30.38
C LYS A 230 -14.41 15.46 -30.84
N GLN A 231 -13.18 15.43 -30.37
CA GLN A 231 -12.26 14.32 -30.63
C GLN A 231 -11.98 13.52 -29.36
N ILE A 232 -11.96 12.21 -29.50
CA ILE A 232 -11.56 11.30 -28.42
C ILE A 232 -10.13 11.64 -28.02
N HIS A 233 -9.90 11.80 -26.72
CA HIS A 233 -8.57 12.09 -26.19
C HIS A 233 -7.76 10.81 -26.09
N ILE A 234 -6.47 10.90 -26.30
CA ILE A 234 -5.50 9.82 -26.11
C ILE A 234 -4.36 10.29 -25.21
N ILE A 235 -3.71 9.34 -24.53
CA ILE A 235 -2.55 9.62 -23.69
C ILE A 235 -1.28 9.17 -24.43
N ASP A 236 -0.39 10.11 -24.69
CA ASP A 236 0.96 9.82 -25.14
C ASP A 236 1.75 9.21 -23.98
N GLN A 237 2.03 7.91 -24.05
CA GLN A 237 2.67 7.16 -22.97
C GLN A 237 4.13 7.55 -22.75
N GLU A 238 4.81 8.11 -23.77
CA GLU A 238 6.20 8.55 -23.66
C GLU A 238 6.31 9.88 -22.89
N LYS A 239 5.35 10.80 -23.10
CA LYS A 239 5.28 12.08 -22.38
C LYS A 239 4.62 11.97 -21.02
N CYS A 240 3.86 10.89 -20.77
CA CYS A 240 3.05 10.74 -19.56
C CYS A 240 3.93 10.52 -18.32
N THR A 241 3.86 11.44 -17.35
CA THR A 241 4.55 11.32 -16.04
C THR A 241 3.83 10.41 -15.06
N LYS A 242 2.74 9.76 -15.47
CA LYS A 242 1.96 8.81 -14.67
C LYS A 242 1.46 9.40 -13.33
N CYS A 243 1.14 10.69 -13.31
CA CYS A 243 0.72 11.43 -12.11
C CYS A 243 -0.71 11.13 -11.64
N GLY A 244 -1.57 10.52 -12.47
CA GLY A 244 -2.94 10.17 -12.11
C GLY A 244 -3.98 11.29 -12.25
N THR A 245 -3.58 12.53 -12.47
CA THR A 245 -4.51 13.67 -12.54
C THR A 245 -5.65 13.45 -13.53
N CYS A 246 -5.39 12.85 -14.69
CA CYS A 246 -6.42 12.59 -15.70
C CYS A 246 -7.51 11.62 -15.20
N PHE A 247 -7.14 10.66 -14.36
CA PHE A 247 -8.06 9.71 -13.73
C PHE A 247 -8.95 10.42 -12.70
N GLU A 248 -8.36 11.24 -11.83
CA GLU A 248 -9.08 11.95 -10.77
C GLU A 248 -10.07 13.00 -11.30
N VAL A 249 -9.69 13.71 -12.38
CA VAL A 249 -10.53 14.78 -12.95
C VAL A 249 -11.55 14.30 -13.98
N CYS A 250 -11.52 13.02 -14.35
CA CYS A 250 -12.50 12.48 -15.28
C CYS A 250 -13.88 12.43 -14.62
N PRO A 251 -14.93 13.08 -15.20
CA PRO A 251 -16.24 13.07 -14.58
C PRO A 251 -16.75 11.65 -14.31
N PRO A 252 -17.29 11.37 -13.11
CA PRO A 252 -17.75 10.04 -12.73
C PRO A 252 -18.81 9.44 -13.66
N ASN A 253 -19.63 10.29 -14.29
CA ASN A 253 -20.63 9.89 -15.27
C ASN A 253 -20.04 9.41 -16.61
N PHE A 254 -18.79 9.73 -16.89
CA PHE A 254 -18.07 9.23 -18.08
C PHE A 254 -17.14 8.08 -17.71
N ASN A 255 -16.40 8.23 -16.63
CA ASN A 255 -15.41 7.26 -16.12
C ASN A 255 -14.57 6.66 -17.26
N ALA A 256 -14.08 7.54 -18.12
CA ALA A 256 -13.41 7.14 -19.36
C ALA A 256 -11.91 6.87 -19.17
N VAL A 257 -11.30 7.33 -18.07
CA VAL A 257 -9.90 7.08 -17.81
C VAL A 257 -9.77 5.86 -16.92
N THR A 258 -8.98 4.88 -17.35
CA THR A 258 -8.72 3.64 -16.62
C THR A 258 -7.24 3.55 -16.23
N ARG A 259 -6.97 2.82 -15.14
CA ARG A 259 -5.62 2.46 -14.71
C ARG A 259 -5.33 1.04 -15.18
N LEU A 260 -4.19 0.84 -15.80
CA LEU A 260 -3.69 -0.46 -16.26
C LEU A 260 -2.41 -0.80 -15.51
N SER A 261 -2.23 -2.04 -15.12
CA SER A 261 -1.01 -2.50 -14.47
C SER A 261 -0.77 -3.99 -14.77
N GLY A 262 0.41 -4.30 -15.32
CA GLY A 262 0.72 -5.65 -15.79
C GLY A 262 0.11 -6.01 -17.15
N GLU A 263 -0.71 -5.13 -17.69
CA GLU A 263 -1.33 -5.30 -19.01
C GLU A 263 -0.76 -4.30 -20.02
N PRO A 264 -0.61 -4.67 -21.28
CA PRO A 264 -0.20 -3.73 -22.31
C PRO A 264 -1.24 -2.63 -22.51
N VAL A 265 -0.77 -1.39 -22.70
CA VAL A 265 -1.66 -0.29 -23.04
C VAL A 265 -2.21 -0.53 -24.45
N PRO A 266 -3.54 -0.49 -24.66
CA PRO A 266 -4.13 -0.63 -25.99
C PRO A 266 -3.56 0.41 -26.96
N ALA A 267 -3.42 0.01 -28.21
CA ALA A 267 -2.95 0.94 -29.25
C ALA A 267 -3.88 2.17 -29.34
N PRO A 268 -3.31 3.36 -29.55
CA PRO A 268 -4.11 4.57 -29.69
C PRO A 268 -4.97 4.49 -30.97
N ILE A 269 -6.19 5.00 -30.89
CA ILE A 269 -7.09 5.07 -32.05
C ILE A 269 -6.47 6.00 -33.11
N PRO A 270 -6.51 5.62 -34.41
CA PRO A 270 -6.08 6.48 -35.50
C PRO A 270 -6.81 7.84 -35.49
N GLU A 271 -6.14 8.89 -35.90
CA GLU A 271 -6.67 10.25 -35.83
C GLU A 271 -8.01 10.41 -36.59
N GLU A 272 -8.15 9.70 -37.69
CA GLU A 272 -9.34 9.67 -38.55
C GLU A 272 -10.59 9.14 -37.82
N GLU A 273 -10.39 8.22 -36.86
CA GLU A 273 -11.49 7.56 -36.12
C GLU A 273 -11.83 8.27 -34.80
N ARG A 274 -11.07 9.31 -34.40
CA ARG A 274 -11.27 10.00 -33.11
C ARG A 274 -12.48 10.92 -33.07
N THR A 275 -13.11 11.22 -34.20
CA THR A 275 -14.21 12.20 -34.25
C THR A 275 -15.50 11.62 -33.69
N ILE A 276 -16.04 12.25 -32.65
CA ILE A 276 -17.33 11.87 -32.04
C ILE A 276 -18.47 12.40 -32.91
N VAL A 277 -19.09 11.53 -33.69
CA VAL A 277 -20.34 11.82 -34.40
C VAL A 277 -21.48 11.68 -33.41
N ARG A 278 -22.06 12.78 -32.95
CA ARG A 278 -23.31 12.72 -32.16
C ARG A 278 -24.44 12.32 -33.09
N LYS A 279 -25.03 11.13 -32.88
CA LYS A 279 -26.32 10.80 -33.49
C LYS A 279 -27.30 11.90 -33.06
N SER A 280 -27.83 12.66 -34.03
CA SER A 280 -28.92 13.59 -33.78
C SER A 280 -30.07 12.81 -33.13
N LYS A 281 -30.56 13.28 -31.97
CA LYS A 281 -31.85 12.78 -31.48
C LYS A 281 -32.87 13.07 -32.57
N LYS A 282 -33.38 12.05 -33.25
CA LYS A 282 -34.62 12.17 -33.98
C LYS A 282 -35.67 12.47 -32.90
N ASN A 283 -36.28 13.67 -32.99
CA ASN A 283 -37.51 13.95 -32.30
C ASN A 283 -38.58 13.07 -32.99
N ASP A 284 -39.05 12.07 -32.27
CA ASP A 284 -40.36 11.47 -32.51
C ASP A 284 -41.29 12.01 -31.45
#